data_8d984002cb09b87c5dcad629485215b4
#
_entry.id   8d984002cb09b87c5dcad629485215b4
#
_cell.length_a   1.000
_cell.length_b   1.000
_cell.length_c   1.000
_cell.angle_alpha   90.00
_cell.angle_beta   90.00
_cell.angle_gamma   90.00
#
_symmetry.space_group_name_H-M   'P 1'
#
loop_
_entity.id
_entity.type
_entity.pdbx_description
1 polymer ?
#
loop_
_entity_poly.entity_id
_entity_poly.type
_entity_poly.pdbx_seq_one_letter_code
_entity_poly.pdbx_strand_id
1 'polypeptide(L)'
;MGYFAKYRHVAACICLALVLGGCDWVKGQMGMPTSEDIEKMKLELEQQELLAQQEAAREQRIRDSLKRVEELAAIPKVEGYYVVLGSFKDHTNAEALDKLVKGFGYQSEQILLRNGFMMVAVGGHSTYSQAYRTMDKIGDQDFCPYDMWIYGASQSLHN
;
A
#
# COMPACT_ATOMS: atom_id res chain seq x y z
N MET A 1 27.68 -9.49 83.70
CA MET A 1 26.75 -8.60 82.89
C MET A 1 27.10 -8.51 81.39
N GLY A 2 27.80 -9.44 80.77
CA GLY A 2 28.26 -9.32 79.36
C GLY A 2 27.52 -10.18 78.34
N TYR A 3 26.72 -11.14 78.73
CA TYR A 3 26.08 -12.08 77.82
C TYR A 3 24.83 -11.53 77.13
N PHE A 4 24.05 -10.66 77.72
CA PHE A 4 22.85 -10.07 77.16
C PHE A 4 23.11 -9.10 76.02
N ALA A 5 24.26 -8.44 75.99
CA ALA A 5 24.59 -7.51 74.91
C ALA A 5 24.90 -8.24 73.54
N LYS A 6 25.58 -9.40 73.59
CA LYS A 6 25.89 -10.22 72.42
C LYS A 6 24.62 -10.80 71.75
N TYR A 7 23.65 -11.25 72.56
CA TYR A 7 22.39 -11.78 72.01
C TYR A 7 21.51 -10.70 71.38
N ARG A 8 21.58 -9.45 71.86
CA ARG A 8 20.88 -8.32 71.23
C ARG A 8 21.35 -8.03 69.80
N HIS A 9 22.63 -8.08 69.52
CA HIS A 9 23.19 -7.86 68.20
C HIS A 9 22.90 -9.03 67.25
N VAL A 10 22.99 -10.26 67.77
CA VAL A 10 22.65 -11.46 66.97
C VAL A 10 21.15 -11.49 66.60
N ALA A 11 20.27 -11.17 67.53
CA ALA A 11 18.83 -11.08 67.27
C ALA A 11 18.51 -9.94 66.31
N ALA A 12 19.19 -8.78 66.40
CA ALA A 12 19.00 -7.68 65.41
C ALA A 12 19.49 -8.05 64.02
N CYS A 13 20.61 -8.77 63.90
CA CYS A 13 21.09 -9.25 62.59
C CYS A 13 20.17 -10.29 61.97
N ILE A 14 19.59 -11.21 62.74
CA ILE A 14 18.62 -12.19 62.27
C ILE A 14 17.32 -11.52 61.79
N CYS A 15 16.82 -10.54 62.55
CA CYS A 15 15.66 -9.77 62.13
C CYS A 15 15.91 -8.96 60.84
N LEU A 16 17.12 -8.38 60.70
CA LEU A 16 17.49 -7.63 59.48
C LEU A 16 17.62 -8.54 58.28
N ALA A 17 18.17 -9.75 58.44
CA ALA A 17 18.25 -10.74 57.35
C ALA A 17 16.87 -11.28 56.92
N LEU A 18 15.91 -11.40 57.83
CA LEU A 18 14.53 -11.79 57.52
C LEU A 18 13.76 -10.71 56.78
N VAL A 19 14.06 -9.44 56.99
CA VAL A 19 13.41 -8.31 56.31
C VAL A 19 13.94 -8.16 54.87
N LEU A 20 15.21 -8.47 54.61
CA LEU A 20 15.82 -8.33 53.29
C LEU A 20 15.59 -9.52 52.35
N GLY A 21 15.30 -10.71 52.89
CA GLY A 21 15.08 -11.92 52.08
C GLY A 21 13.62 -12.38 51.99
N GLY A 22 12.68 -11.70 52.66
CA GLY A 22 11.36 -12.27 52.96
C GLY A 22 10.22 -11.97 51.96
N CYS A 23 10.37 -11.01 51.06
CA CYS A 23 9.22 -10.57 50.28
C CYS A 23 8.80 -11.58 49.17
N ASP A 24 9.74 -12.20 48.51
CA ASP A 24 9.41 -13.14 47.42
C ASP A 24 9.06 -14.55 47.92
N TRP A 25 9.66 -15.01 49.04
CA TRP A 25 9.32 -16.28 49.66
C TRP A 25 7.87 -16.28 50.23
N VAL A 26 7.46 -15.19 50.85
CA VAL A 26 6.11 -15.03 51.42
C VAL A 26 5.07 -14.95 50.27
N LYS A 27 5.38 -14.28 49.18
CA LYS A 27 4.52 -14.21 48.00
C LYS A 27 4.29 -15.59 47.37
N GLY A 28 5.34 -16.41 47.25
CA GLY A 28 5.22 -17.78 46.71
C GLY A 28 4.31 -18.69 47.57
N GLN A 29 4.36 -18.53 48.92
CA GLN A 29 3.50 -19.29 49.85
C GLN A 29 2.00 -18.86 49.75
N MET A 30 1.72 -17.61 49.36
CA MET A 30 0.36 -17.08 49.22
C MET A 30 -0.21 -17.23 47.80
N GLY A 31 0.51 -17.90 46.88
CA GLY A 31 0.07 -18.04 45.48
C GLY A 31 0.09 -16.73 44.70
N MET A 32 0.80 -15.72 45.16
CA MET A 32 1.00 -14.45 44.45
C MET A 32 2.19 -14.58 43.51
N PRO A 33 2.14 -13.97 42.34
CA PRO A 33 3.24 -14.02 41.39
C PRO A 33 4.52 -13.42 41.98
N THR A 34 5.62 -14.13 41.84
CA THR A 34 6.94 -13.65 42.26
C THR A 34 7.46 -12.60 41.31
N SER A 35 8.51 -11.88 41.68
CA SER A 35 9.15 -10.89 40.80
C SER A 35 9.62 -11.52 39.48
N GLU A 36 10.10 -12.76 39.53
CA GLU A 36 10.51 -13.52 38.33
C GLU A 36 9.30 -13.90 37.43
N ASP A 37 8.17 -14.24 38.02
CA ASP A 37 6.95 -14.58 37.28
C ASP A 37 6.37 -13.35 36.57
N ILE A 38 6.44 -12.19 37.20
CA ILE A 38 6.03 -10.91 36.63
C ILE A 38 6.93 -10.53 35.45
N GLU A 39 8.24 -10.75 35.56
CA GLU A 39 9.20 -10.47 34.51
C GLU A 39 9.00 -11.40 33.32
N LYS A 40 8.78 -12.69 33.54
CA LYS A 40 8.42 -13.66 32.49
C LYS A 40 7.11 -13.28 31.78
N MET A 41 6.06 -12.91 32.54
CA MET A 41 4.79 -12.49 31.99
C MET A 41 4.91 -11.21 31.14
N LYS A 42 5.76 -10.26 31.55
CA LYS A 42 6.05 -9.08 30.75
C LYS A 42 6.76 -9.42 29.44
N LEU A 43 7.75 -10.31 29.48
CA LEU A 43 8.47 -10.76 28.31
C LEU A 43 7.56 -11.50 27.32
N GLU A 44 6.68 -12.37 27.82
CA GLU A 44 5.69 -13.06 27.01
C GLU A 44 4.69 -12.09 26.37
N LEU A 45 4.23 -11.09 27.11
CA LEU A 45 3.34 -10.06 26.62
C LEU A 45 4.01 -9.23 25.50
N GLU A 46 5.25 -8.81 25.71
CA GLU A 46 6.03 -8.07 24.71
C GLU A 46 6.26 -8.89 23.44
N GLN A 47 6.54 -10.20 23.58
CA GLN A 47 6.64 -11.09 22.44
C GLN A 47 5.31 -11.23 21.70
N GLN A 48 4.19 -11.34 22.40
CA GLN A 48 2.87 -11.41 21.80
C GLN A 48 2.51 -10.11 21.05
N GLU A 49 2.81 -8.96 21.66
CA GLU A 49 2.60 -7.66 21.00
C GLU A 49 3.46 -7.53 19.72
N LEU A 50 4.71 -7.95 19.77
CA LEU A 50 5.60 -7.93 18.61
C LEU A 50 5.09 -8.83 17.48
N LEU A 51 4.62 -10.04 17.81
CA LEU A 51 4.03 -10.96 16.85
C LEU A 51 2.75 -10.38 16.24
N ALA A 52 1.87 -9.81 17.06
CA ALA A 52 0.65 -9.17 16.58
C ALA A 52 0.94 -7.97 15.65
N GLN A 53 1.97 -7.17 15.95
CA GLN A 53 2.41 -6.08 15.08
C GLN A 53 2.96 -6.60 13.74
N GLN A 54 3.73 -7.70 13.76
CA GLN A 54 4.26 -8.31 12.55
C GLN A 54 3.14 -8.90 11.67
N GLU A 55 2.16 -9.55 12.28
CA GLU A 55 0.98 -10.07 11.57
C GLU A 55 0.16 -8.94 10.94
N ALA A 56 -0.13 -7.88 11.70
CA ALA A 56 -0.84 -6.71 11.20
C ALA A 56 -0.11 -6.04 10.03
N ALA A 57 1.21 -5.88 10.14
CA ALA A 57 2.04 -5.33 9.07
C ALA A 57 2.06 -6.23 7.83
N ARG A 58 2.05 -7.56 8.00
CA ARG A 58 1.97 -8.52 6.91
C ARG A 58 0.62 -8.46 6.20
N GLU A 59 -0.47 -8.42 6.95
CA GLU A 59 -1.81 -8.29 6.39
C GLU A 59 -1.99 -6.98 5.61
N GLN A 60 -1.42 -5.88 6.13
CA GLN A 60 -1.46 -4.60 5.44
C GLN A 60 -0.71 -4.65 4.11
N ARG A 61 0.49 -5.27 4.06
CA ARG A 61 1.24 -5.46 2.81
C ARG A 61 0.48 -6.31 1.79
N ILE A 62 -0.21 -7.37 2.24
CA ILE A 62 -1.04 -8.21 1.38
C ILE A 62 -2.19 -7.38 0.81
N ARG A 63 -2.87 -6.61 1.64
CA ARG A 63 -3.99 -5.74 1.24
C ARG A 63 -3.57 -4.68 0.23
N ASP A 64 -2.41 -4.04 0.46
CA ASP A 64 -1.86 -3.04 -0.45
C ASP A 64 -1.43 -3.65 -1.78
N SER A 65 -0.87 -4.88 -1.77
CA SER A 65 -0.52 -5.59 -3.00
C SER A 65 -1.75 -6.01 -3.79
N LEU A 66 -2.82 -6.47 -3.13
CA LEU A 66 -4.08 -6.82 -3.79
C LEU A 66 -4.75 -5.59 -4.42
N LYS A 67 -4.78 -4.45 -3.72
CA LYS A 67 -5.28 -3.19 -4.31
C LYS A 67 -4.50 -2.81 -5.56
N ARG A 68 -3.17 -2.91 -5.51
CA ARG A 68 -2.33 -2.60 -6.67
C ARG A 68 -2.59 -3.53 -7.85
N VAL A 69 -2.81 -4.82 -7.60
CA VAL A 69 -3.18 -5.79 -8.65
C VAL A 69 -4.56 -5.46 -9.23
N GLU A 70 -5.53 -5.09 -8.39
CA GLU A 70 -6.86 -4.68 -8.83
C GLU A 70 -6.82 -3.39 -9.65
N GLU A 71 -6.05 -2.39 -9.22
CA GLU A 71 -5.82 -1.15 -9.97
C GLU A 71 -5.17 -1.42 -11.34
N LEU A 72 -4.16 -2.32 -11.39
CA LEU A 72 -3.52 -2.72 -12.65
C LEU A 72 -4.47 -3.51 -13.56
N ALA A 73 -5.36 -4.33 -13.00
CA ALA A 73 -6.35 -5.07 -13.76
C ALA A 73 -7.50 -4.18 -14.28
N ALA A 74 -7.75 -3.04 -13.62
CA ALA A 74 -8.74 -2.06 -14.04
C ALA A 74 -8.24 -1.16 -15.20
N ILE A 75 -6.94 -1.18 -15.51
CA ILE A 75 -6.39 -0.45 -16.67
C ILE A 75 -6.94 -1.13 -17.95
N PRO A 76 -7.66 -0.39 -18.82
CA PRO A 76 -8.17 -0.96 -20.06
C PRO A 76 -7.01 -1.55 -20.87
N LYS A 77 -7.14 -2.80 -21.27
CA LYS A 77 -6.14 -3.46 -22.10
C LYS A 77 -6.15 -2.82 -23.49
N VAL A 78 -5.10 -2.10 -23.83
CA VAL A 78 -4.95 -1.46 -25.12
C VAL A 78 -4.61 -2.52 -26.16
N GLU A 79 -5.53 -2.80 -27.07
CA GLU A 79 -5.38 -3.80 -28.13
C GLU A 79 -5.80 -3.23 -29.49
N GLY A 80 -5.11 -3.66 -30.54
CA GLY A 80 -5.43 -3.23 -31.90
C GLY A 80 -4.85 -1.89 -32.30
N TYR A 81 -5.61 -1.12 -33.06
CA TYR A 81 -5.19 0.15 -33.67
C TYR A 81 -6.09 1.28 -33.22
N TYR A 82 -5.49 2.42 -32.90
CA TYR A 82 -6.17 3.62 -32.43
C TYR A 82 -5.82 4.83 -33.28
N VAL A 83 -6.80 5.68 -33.54
CA VAL A 83 -6.56 6.99 -34.13
C VAL A 83 -6.27 7.97 -33.00
N VAL A 84 -5.04 8.44 -32.91
CA VAL A 84 -4.62 9.39 -31.89
C VAL A 84 -4.90 10.79 -32.34
N LEU A 85 -5.60 11.54 -31.49
CA LEU A 85 -5.99 12.92 -31.73
C LEU A 85 -5.06 13.93 -31.05
N GLY A 86 -4.29 13.48 -30.07
CA GLY A 86 -3.32 14.28 -29.36
C GLY A 86 -2.68 13.54 -28.21
N SER A 87 -1.53 14.05 -27.76
CA SER A 87 -0.82 13.53 -26.59
C SER A 87 -0.34 14.70 -25.74
N PHE A 88 -0.72 14.71 -24.47
CA PHE A 88 -0.59 15.84 -23.58
C PHE A 88 0.20 15.47 -22.34
N LYS A 89 1.10 16.36 -21.92
CA LYS A 89 1.77 16.27 -20.64
C LYS A 89 0.83 16.69 -19.50
N ASP A 90 -0.02 17.68 -19.76
CA ASP A 90 -1.07 18.12 -18.86
C ASP A 90 -2.34 17.31 -19.11
N HIS A 91 -2.75 16.53 -18.13
CA HIS A 91 -3.91 15.65 -18.22
C HIS A 91 -5.22 16.43 -18.36
N THR A 92 -5.30 17.66 -17.89
CA THR A 92 -6.47 18.52 -18.04
C THR A 92 -6.77 18.81 -19.53
N ASN A 93 -5.73 18.98 -20.33
CA ASN A 93 -5.88 19.17 -21.78
C ASN A 93 -6.36 17.89 -22.48
N ALA A 94 -5.89 16.72 -22.01
CA ALA A 94 -6.38 15.43 -22.50
C ALA A 94 -7.87 15.24 -22.18
N GLU A 95 -8.29 15.55 -20.96
CA GLU A 95 -9.68 15.48 -20.54
C GLU A 95 -10.58 16.42 -21.36
N ALA A 96 -10.12 17.64 -21.64
CA ALA A 96 -10.85 18.60 -22.43
C ALA A 96 -11.06 18.10 -23.88
N LEU A 97 -10.00 17.57 -24.52
CA LEU A 97 -10.10 16.99 -25.85
C LEU A 97 -11.00 15.74 -25.87
N ASP A 98 -10.84 14.84 -24.89
CA ASP A 98 -11.66 13.63 -24.75
C ASP A 98 -13.17 13.98 -24.65
N LYS A 99 -13.50 14.96 -23.83
CA LYS A 99 -14.87 15.45 -23.68
C LYS A 99 -15.41 16.07 -24.96
N LEU A 100 -14.58 16.82 -25.67
CA LEU A 100 -14.95 17.43 -26.96
C LEU A 100 -15.28 16.34 -27.99
N VAL A 101 -14.38 15.36 -28.15
CA VAL A 101 -14.51 14.24 -29.10
C VAL A 101 -15.76 13.40 -28.81
N LYS A 102 -16.03 13.12 -27.53
CA LYS A 102 -17.27 12.45 -27.10
C LYS A 102 -18.51 13.27 -27.42
N GLY A 103 -18.43 14.60 -27.34
CA GLY A 103 -19.51 15.50 -27.73
C GLY A 103 -19.88 15.42 -29.20
N PHE A 104 -18.93 15.05 -30.08
CA PHE A 104 -19.17 14.76 -31.50
C PHE A 104 -19.62 13.31 -31.82
N GLY A 105 -19.85 12.50 -30.78
CA GLY A 105 -20.36 11.13 -30.88
C GLY A 105 -19.32 10.05 -31.12
N TYR A 106 -18.02 10.39 -31.01
CA TYR A 106 -16.94 9.40 -31.06
C TYR A 106 -16.65 8.82 -29.66
N GLN A 107 -16.37 7.53 -29.61
CA GLN A 107 -15.89 6.89 -28.39
C GLN A 107 -14.39 7.05 -28.30
N SER A 108 -13.95 8.03 -27.51
CA SER A 108 -12.54 8.26 -27.25
C SER A 108 -12.13 7.68 -25.90
N GLU A 109 -10.87 7.30 -25.83
CA GLU A 109 -10.20 6.75 -24.64
C GLU A 109 -8.95 7.56 -24.33
N GLN A 110 -8.63 7.65 -23.04
CA GLN A 110 -7.39 8.24 -22.57
C GLN A 110 -6.41 7.11 -22.24
N ILE A 111 -5.26 7.11 -22.88
CA ILE A 111 -4.23 6.08 -22.74
C ILE A 111 -2.98 6.71 -22.14
N LEU A 112 -2.57 6.26 -20.95
CA LEU A 112 -1.35 6.73 -20.30
C LEU A 112 -0.13 6.06 -20.94
N LEU A 113 0.77 6.88 -21.44
CA LEU A 113 2.03 6.43 -22.02
C LEU A 113 3.13 6.30 -20.94
N ARG A 114 4.11 5.45 -21.18
CA ARG A 114 5.25 5.22 -20.25
C ARG A 114 6.08 6.45 -19.96
N ASN A 115 6.07 7.43 -20.86
CA ASN A 115 6.73 8.72 -20.66
C ASN A 115 5.91 9.73 -19.84
N GLY A 116 4.75 9.33 -19.32
CA GLY A 116 3.87 10.15 -18.49
C GLY A 116 2.92 11.06 -19.27
N PHE A 117 2.89 10.97 -20.61
CA PHE A 117 1.92 11.69 -21.42
C PHE A 117 0.58 10.94 -21.45
N MET A 118 -0.50 11.70 -21.49
CA MET A 118 -1.85 11.19 -21.71
C MET A 118 -2.23 11.35 -23.16
N MET A 119 -2.46 10.24 -23.84
CA MET A 119 -2.88 10.19 -25.23
C MET A 119 -4.40 10.08 -25.31
N VAL A 120 -5.03 10.90 -26.13
CA VAL A 120 -6.47 10.82 -26.45
C VAL A 120 -6.62 10.15 -27.79
N ALA A 121 -7.34 9.03 -27.83
CA ALA A 121 -7.46 8.20 -29.02
C ALA A 121 -8.88 7.68 -29.23
N VAL A 122 -9.24 7.47 -30.48
CA VAL A 122 -10.49 6.82 -30.93
C VAL A 122 -10.14 5.47 -31.51
N GLY A 123 -10.75 4.39 -31.01
CA GLY A 123 -10.40 3.16 -31.64
C GLY A 123 -10.72 1.85 -30.96
N GLY A 124 -9.71 1.00 -30.81
CA GLY A 124 -9.89 -0.43 -30.59
C GLY A 124 -10.18 -1.16 -31.89
N HIS A 125 -9.67 -0.62 -33.02
CA HIS A 125 -9.85 -1.25 -34.33
C HIS A 125 -8.97 -2.49 -34.48
N SER A 126 -9.52 -3.57 -35.02
CA SER A 126 -8.77 -4.82 -35.22
C SER A 126 -7.75 -4.74 -36.38
N THR A 127 -7.88 -3.80 -37.28
CA THR A 127 -6.97 -3.62 -38.41
C THR A 127 -6.57 -2.17 -38.63
N TYR A 128 -5.37 -1.97 -39.18
CA TYR A 128 -4.88 -0.64 -39.56
C TYR A 128 -5.81 0.05 -40.54
N SER A 129 -6.37 -0.70 -41.54
CA SER A 129 -7.29 -0.14 -42.53
C SER A 129 -8.60 0.36 -41.93
N GLN A 130 -9.07 -0.22 -40.85
CA GLN A 130 -10.24 0.28 -40.10
C GLN A 130 -9.91 1.58 -39.37
N ALA A 131 -8.77 1.63 -38.69
CA ALA A 131 -8.29 2.85 -38.04
C ALA A 131 -8.11 3.99 -39.06
N TYR A 132 -7.51 3.69 -40.22
CA TYR A 132 -7.32 4.69 -41.28
C TYR A 132 -8.65 5.28 -41.77
N ARG A 133 -9.67 4.44 -42.01
CA ARG A 133 -11.01 4.92 -42.38
C ARG A 133 -11.66 5.78 -41.28
N THR A 134 -11.41 5.48 -40.03
CA THR A 134 -11.89 6.31 -38.90
C THR A 134 -11.13 7.63 -38.83
N MET A 135 -9.82 7.61 -39.07
CA MET A 135 -8.99 8.81 -39.15
C MET A 135 -9.45 9.75 -40.27
N ASP A 136 -9.75 9.20 -41.43
CA ASP A 136 -10.28 9.94 -42.59
C ASP A 136 -11.61 10.65 -42.26
N LYS A 137 -12.55 9.92 -41.61
CA LYS A 137 -13.83 10.48 -41.17
C LYS A 137 -13.69 11.57 -40.11
N ILE A 138 -12.70 11.44 -39.20
CA ILE A 138 -12.42 12.44 -38.16
C ILE A 138 -11.77 13.66 -38.82
N GLY A 139 -10.96 13.46 -39.86
CA GLY A 139 -10.35 14.53 -40.66
C GLY A 139 -11.30 15.55 -41.24
N ASP A 140 -12.54 15.11 -41.53
CA ASP A 140 -13.61 15.97 -42.03
C ASP A 140 -14.35 16.76 -40.94
N GLN A 141 -13.99 16.61 -39.64
CA GLN A 141 -14.66 17.27 -38.53
C GLN A 141 -13.97 18.57 -38.16
N ASP A 142 -14.75 19.55 -37.70
CA ASP A 142 -14.25 20.88 -37.29
C ASP A 142 -13.28 20.87 -36.13
N PHE A 143 -13.32 19.82 -35.29
CA PHE A 143 -12.41 19.64 -34.15
C PHE A 143 -11.12 18.93 -34.50
N CYS A 144 -10.93 18.50 -35.72
CA CYS A 144 -9.83 17.66 -36.15
C CYS A 144 -8.47 18.34 -35.92
N PRO A 145 -7.56 17.74 -35.13
CA PRO A 145 -6.18 18.22 -35.04
C PRO A 145 -5.38 17.91 -36.30
N TYR A 146 -4.46 18.77 -36.63
CA TYR A 146 -3.63 18.66 -37.85
C TYR A 146 -2.68 17.46 -37.85
N ASP A 147 -2.36 16.91 -36.70
CA ASP A 147 -1.30 15.92 -36.45
C ASP A 147 -1.84 14.59 -35.93
N MET A 148 -2.95 14.12 -36.46
CA MET A 148 -3.46 12.79 -36.15
C MET A 148 -2.56 11.69 -36.70
N TRP A 149 -2.42 10.61 -35.91
CA TRP A 149 -1.69 9.43 -36.34
C TRP A 149 -2.37 8.13 -35.86
N ILE A 150 -1.97 7.00 -36.45
CA ILE A 150 -2.45 5.69 -36.02
C ILE A 150 -1.42 5.06 -35.09
N TYR A 151 -1.86 4.74 -33.87
CA TYR A 151 -1.11 4.00 -32.87
C TYR A 151 -1.51 2.53 -32.88
N GLY A 152 -0.52 1.64 -33.00
CA GLY A 152 -0.71 0.21 -32.84
C GLY A 152 -0.32 -0.23 -31.42
N ALA A 153 -1.18 -0.95 -30.73
CA ALA A 153 -0.92 -1.44 -29.37
C ALA A 153 0.36 -2.30 -29.26
N SER A 154 0.75 -2.96 -30.36
CA SER A 154 2.01 -3.72 -30.46
C SER A 154 3.29 -2.87 -30.30
N GLN A 155 3.20 -1.53 -30.44
CA GLN A 155 4.33 -0.62 -30.19
C GLN A 155 4.67 -0.50 -28.70
N SER A 156 3.75 -0.96 -27.82
CA SER A 156 4.00 -1.05 -26.37
C SER A 156 4.46 0.27 -25.72
N LEU A 157 3.97 1.43 -26.19
CA LEU A 157 4.29 2.75 -25.60
C LEU A 157 3.37 3.09 -24.42
N HIS A 158 2.28 2.36 -24.24
CA HIS A 158 1.36 2.47 -23.10
C HIS A 158 1.86 1.68 -21.89
N ASN A 159 1.33 2.02 -20.71
CA ASN A 159 1.60 1.32 -19.45
C ASN A 159 0.81 0.03 -19.36
#